data_ae4ee712b730accfa530ae5f0eda2e31
#
_entry.id   ae4ee712b730accfa530ae5f0eda2e31
#
_cell.length_a   1.000
_cell.length_b   1.000
_cell.length_c   1.000
_cell.angle_alpha   90.00
_cell.angle_beta   90.00
_cell.angle_gamma   90.00
#
_symmetry.space_group_name_H-M   'P 1'
#
loop_
_entity.id
_entity.type
_entity.pdbx_description
1 polymer ?
#
loop_
_entity_poly.entity_id
_entity_poly.type
_entity_poly.pdbx_seq_one_letter_code
_entity_poly.pdbx_strand_id
1 'polypeptide(L)'
;MKKNFYLLIIIFCLITTFTTNAQIKDPNTYVLLTIGEPDSLDPGYAYDSHSGEVLTFVYNNLIAYEGENIFKFIPILATAVPSKENGLITNDGKTYIFPIRKGVFFHNGNELNPEDVEYTFERNILFDSVGGPYWMIIGALFDYQTLNEMVASKIGIPLTDLVNEDGSLKNQEYADRLIKFYQEEIDPAIEVDNDKVIFHLAKPFAPFLNLLSKYAYWSSIMDKQTCIEWGCWDGKADEWWKYYNRKKESSPLFDKTNGTGPFILAEWDRTQQKVVLKKNQQYWGEKAKLEQVIIWGVDEWNTRRAMFEAGDADQVYIPTQYIQQLENLKGSQFYQKERITVTNLQFNWTINKTSPFLGSAQLDGNGIPPDFFTDENCRRAFCFAFDYEAMINDVLLGYGKRIASVLPSDLLGYNDQLPRYEYDLIKAKEEFQKA
;
A
#
# COMPACT_ATOMS: atom_id res chain seq x y z
N MET A 1 -87.13 9.70 -0.64
CA MET A 1 -86.27 9.17 -1.68
C MET A 1 -84.96 9.96 -1.61
N LYS A 2 -83.90 9.38 -0.96
CA LYS A 2 -82.55 9.99 -0.88
C LYS A 2 -81.65 9.28 -1.92
N LYS A 3 -81.16 10.01 -2.93
CA LYS A 3 -80.21 9.52 -3.90
C LYS A 3 -78.83 9.73 -3.32
N ASN A 4 -78.08 8.63 -3.06
CA ASN A 4 -76.62 8.65 -2.71
C ASN A 4 -75.85 8.84 -3.99
N PHE A 5 -75.05 9.90 -4.05
CA PHE A 5 -74.09 10.18 -5.10
C PHE A 5 -72.68 9.66 -4.64
N TYR A 6 -72.25 8.54 -5.19
CA TYR A 6 -70.87 8.05 -4.95
C TYR A 6 -69.93 8.73 -5.92
N LEU A 7 -69.05 9.57 -5.40
CA LEU A 7 -67.96 10.20 -6.15
C LEU A 7 -66.81 9.21 -6.20
N LEU A 8 -66.54 8.61 -7.38
CA LEU A 8 -65.47 7.72 -7.61
C LEU A 8 -64.22 8.58 -7.97
N ILE A 9 -63.26 8.74 -7.02
CA ILE A 9 -61.98 9.40 -7.27
C ILE A 9 -61.05 8.35 -7.85
N ILE A 10 -60.80 8.39 -9.17
CA ILE A 10 -59.75 7.62 -9.84
C ILE A 10 -58.43 8.38 -9.66
N ILE A 11 -57.57 7.89 -8.74
CA ILE A 11 -56.20 8.36 -8.61
C ILE A 11 -55.40 7.72 -9.75
N PHE A 12 -55.10 8.50 -10.79
CA PHE A 12 -54.22 8.11 -11.86
C PHE A 12 -52.76 8.27 -11.35
N CYS A 13 -52.19 7.18 -10.79
CA CYS A 13 -50.75 7.12 -10.52
C CYS A 13 -50.00 7.12 -11.87
N LEU A 14 -49.56 8.30 -12.29
CA LEU A 14 -48.53 8.39 -13.33
C LEU A 14 -47.24 7.78 -12.78
N ILE A 15 -47.02 6.51 -13.08
CA ILE A 15 -45.69 5.91 -12.93
C ILE A 15 -44.81 6.47 -14.05
N THR A 16 -44.18 7.61 -13.82
CA THR A 16 -43.08 8.08 -14.66
C THR A 16 -41.89 7.17 -14.33
N THR A 17 -41.62 6.21 -15.19
CA THR A 17 -40.36 5.48 -15.17
C THR A 17 -39.26 6.47 -15.55
N PHE A 18 -38.66 7.08 -14.55
CA PHE A 18 -37.37 7.75 -14.75
C PHE A 18 -36.37 6.71 -15.12
N THR A 19 -36.04 6.56 -16.38
CA THR A 19 -34.81 5.90 -16.79
C THR A 19 -33.66 6.85 -16.40
N THR A 20 -33.11 6.70 -15.21
CA THR A 20 -31.90 7.37 -14.82
C THR A 20 -30.77 6.79 -15.66
N ASN A 21 -30.42 7.46 -16.75
CA ASN A 21 -29.12 7.26 -17.35
C ASN A 21 -28.12 7.91 -16.40
N ALA A 22 -27.15 7.17 -15.93
CA ALA A 22 -26.01 7.75 -15.20
C ALA A 22 -25.36 8.79 -16.13
N GLN A 23 -25.55 10.07 -15.82
CA GLN A 23 -24.98 11.17 -16.60
C GLN A 23 -23.88 11.79 -15.77
N ILE A 24 -22.67 11.82 -16.32
CA ILE A 24 -21.53 12.52 -15.71
C ILE A 24 -21.93 13.97 -15.45
N LYS A 25 -21.90 14.40 -14.17
CA LYS A 25 -22.35 15.76 -13.78
C LYS A 25 -21.29 16.83 -14.09
N ASP A 26 -20.01 16.49 -13.91
CA ASP A 26 -18.90 17.38 -14.21
C ASP A 26 -17.81 16.62 -15.01
N PRO A 27 -17.68 16.87 -16.31
CA PRO A 27 -16.72 16.18 -17.16
C PRO A 27 -15.25 16.54 -16.87
N ASN A 28 -14.98 17.54 -16.03
CA ASN A 28 -13.62 17.95 -15.67
C ASN A 28 -13.17 17.36 -14.32
N THR A 29 -14.10 16.78 -13.55
CA THR A 29 -13.82 16.15 -12.27
C THR A 29 -14.03 14.64 -12.37
N TYR A 30 -13.08 13.87 -11.85
CA TYR A 30 -13.20 12.42 -11.69
C TYR A 30 -13.46 12.11 -10.22
N VAL A 31 -14.56 11.42 -9.96
CA VAL A 31 -14.96 11.01 -8.59
C VAL A 31 -14.86 9.50 -8.46
N LEU A 32 -13.96 9.05 -7.56
CA LEU A 32 -13.80 7.66 -7.14
C LEU A 32 -14.48 7.45 -5.79
N LEU A 33 -15.47 6.59 -5.72
CA LEU A 33 -16.06 6.11 -4.46
C LEU A 33 -15.35 4.83 -4.01
N THR A 34 -14.75 4.87 -2.81
CA THR A 34 -14.04 3.76 -2.20
C THR A 34 -14.53 3.51 -0.76
N ILE A 35 -13.82 2.72 0.01
CA ILE A 35 -14.04 2.48 1.45
C ILE A 35 -12.84 3.01 2.23
N GLY A 36 -13.07 3.52 3.43
CA GLY A 36 -11.98 4.04 4.28
C GLY A 36 -11.33 5.32 3.74
N GLU A 37 -10.21 5.67 4.35
CA GLU A 37 -9.41 6.86 4.03
C GLU A 37 -7.91 6.53 4.08
N PRO A 38 -7.01 7.40 3.56
CA PRO A 38 -5.57 7.23 3.72
C PRO A 38 -5.15 7.11 5.18
N ASP A 39 -4.21 6.22 5.46
CA ASP A 39 -3.64 6.07 6.79
C ASP A 39 -2.58 7.15 7.09
N SER A 40 -1.82 7.54 6.07
CA SER A 40 -0.84 8.64 6.09
C SER A 40 -0.50 9.06 4.66
N LEU A 41 -0.19 10.34 4.46
CA LEU A 41 0.36 10.83 3.19
C LEU A 41 1.89 10.95 3.20
N ASP A 42 2.53 10.53 4.28
CA ASP A 42 3.99 10.41 4.33
C ASP A 42 4.44 9.09 3.69
N PRO A 43 5.24 9.12 2.62
CA PRO A 43 5.73 7.91 1.96
C PRO A 43 6.46 6.93 2.89
N GLY A 44 7.13 7.42 3.94
CA GLY A 44 7.83 6.58 4.92
C GLY A 44 6.92 5.73 5.80
N TYR A 45 5.64 6.09 5.93
CA TYR A 45 4.64 5.38 6.72
C TYR A 45 3.57 4.71 5.86
N ALA A 46 3.26 5.28 4.71
CA ALA A 46 2.19 4.81 3.85
C ALA A 46 2.42 3.38 3.37
N TYR A 47 1.57 2.44 3.79
CA TYR A 47 1.63 1.03 3.38
C TYR A 47 0.26 0.43 3.04
N ASP A 48 -0.78 1.23 3.15
CA ASP A 48 -2.16 0.87 2.81
C ASP A 48 -2.55 1.36 1.41
N SER A 49 -3.56 0.73 0.81
CA SER A 49 -3.99 1.02 -0.56
C SER A 49 -4.53 2.44 -0.73
N HIS A 50 -5.19 3.02 0.29
CA HIS A 50 -5.81 4.34 0.18
C HIS A 50 -4.79 5.45 0.20
N SER A 51 -3.75 5.34 1.05
CA SER A 51 -2.57 6.21 0.97
C SER A 51 -1.93 6.11 -0.42
N GLY A 52 -1.76 4.88 -0.94
CA GLY A 52 -1.21 4.64 -2.27
C GLY A 52 -2.03 5.26 -3.40
N GLU A 53 -3.36 5.24 -3.32
CA GLU A 53 -4.25 5.90 -4.29
C GLU A 53 -3.95 7.40 -4.41
N VAL A 54 -3.73 8.08 -3.29
CA VAL A 54 -3.40 9.52 -3.27
C VAL A 54 -1.96 9.75 -3.73
N LEU A 55 -1.00 9.04 -3.12
CA LEU A 55 0.44 9.26 -3.37
C LEU A 55 0.82 9.03 -4.83
N THR A 56 0.20 8.06 -5.52
CA THR A 56 0.46 7.80 -6.95
C THR A 56 0.03 8.93 -7.89
N PHE A 57 -0.85 9.82 -7.46
CA PHE A 57 -1.24 11.02 -8.22
C PHE A 57 -0.37 12.23 -7.88
N VAL A 58 0.10 12.32 -6.65
CA VAL A 58 0.79 13.50 -6.11
C VAL A 58 2.30 13.43 -6.29
N TYR A 59 2.88 12.22 -6.24
CA TYR A 59 4.32 12.00 -6.37
C TYR A 59 4.68 11.26 -7.66
N ASN A 60 5.95 11.26 -7.97
CA ASN A 60 6.55 10.34 -8.92
C ASN A 60 7.66 9.52 -8.26
N ASN A 61 7.89 8.33 -8.81
CA ASN A 61 9.01 7.45 -8.48
C ASN A 61 10.09 7.55 -9.57
N LEU A 62 11.22 6.88 -9.37
CA LEU A 62 12.30 6.84 -10.37
C LEU A 62 11.87 6.20 -11.68
N ILE A 63 11.09 5.12 -11.59
CA ILE A 63 10.59 4.33 -12.72
C ILE A 63 9.11 3.96 -12.51
N ALA A 64 8.47 3.46 -13.55
CA ALA A 64 7.12 2.89 -13.49
C ALA A 64 7.03 1.62 -14.33
N TYR A 65 5.95 0.86 -14.17
CA TYR A 65 5.62 -0.23 -15.11
C TYR A 65 5.12 0.33 -16.43
N GLU A 66 5.39 -0.39 -17.53
CA GLU A 66 4.83 -0.07 -18.84
C GLU A 66 3.37 -0.57 -18.91
N GLY A 67 2.44 0.32 -18.65
CA GLY A 67 1.02 -0.03 -18.57
C GLY A 67 0.75 -1.08 -17.49
N GLU A 68 0.17 -2.21 -17.89
CA GLU A 68 -0.15 -3.33 -16.98
C GLU A 68 0.94 -4.41 -16.91
N ASN A 69 2.04 -4.25 -17.63
CA ASN A 69 3.12 -5.22 -17.65
C ASN A 69 4.06 -5.03 -16.47
N ILE A 70 3.91 -5.86 -15.44
CA ILE A 70 4.72 -5.82 -14.21
C ILE A 70 6.17 -6.29 -14.37
N PHE A 71 6.56 -6.78 -15.56
CA PHE A 71 7.91 -7.20 -15.89
C PHE A 71 8.66 -6.19 -16.75
N LYS A 72 8.01 -5.13 -17.19
CA LYS A 72 8.60 -4.10 -18.03
C LYS A 72 8.49 -2.72 -17.40
N PHE A 73 9.62 -2.03 -17.31
CA PHE A 73 9.70 -0.71 -16.71
C PHE A 73 9.91 0.37 -17.75
N ILE A 74 9.44 1.57 -17.43
CA ILE A 74 9.71 2.82 -18.15
C ILE A 74 10.33 3.83 -17.20
N PRO A 75 11.22 4.72 -17.68
CA PRO A 75 11.82 5.76 -16.86
C PRO A 75 10.81 6.86 -16.58
N ILE A 76 10.79 7.39 -15.34
CA ILE A 76 9.98 8.55 -14.91
C ILE A 76 10.91 9.67 -14.44
N LEU A 77 11.27 9.74 -13.15
CA LEU A 77 12.24 10.71 -12.67
C LEU A 77 13.69 10.32 -13.05
N ALA A 78 13.96 9.05 -13.24
CA ALA A 78 15.16 8.61 -13.94
C ALA A 78 15.00 8.84 -15.45
N THR A 79 16.12 9.04 -16.18
CA THR A 79 16.13 9.15 -17.64
C THR A 79 16.30 7.82 -18.36
N ALA A 80 16.70 6.78 -17.62
CA ALA A 80 16.85 5.41 -18.11
C ALA A 80 16.48 4.41 -17.03
N VAL A 81 15.96 3.24 -17.43
CA VAL A 81 15.77 2.09 -16.54
C VAL A 81 17.11 1.34 -16.45
N PRO A 82 17.67 1.11 -15.25
CA PRO A 82 18.89 0.34 -15.10
C PRO A 82 18.79 -1.08 -15.63
N SER A 83 19.78 -1.51 -16.38
CA SER A 83 19.98 -2.89 -16.81
C SER A 83 21.46 -3.23 -16.95
N LYS A 84 21.79 -4.52 -17.06
CA LYS A 84 23.17 -4.95 -17.33
C LYS A 84 23.62 -4.55 -18.74
N GLU A 85 22.70 -4.56 -19.69
CA GLU A 85 22.94 -4.24 -21.11
C GLU A 85 23.35 -2.78 -21.32
N ASN A 86 22.77 -1.86 -20.54
CA ASN A 86 23.12 -0.43 -20.62
C ASN A 86 24.22 0.00 -19.62
N GLY A 87 24.75 -0.97 -18.84
CA GLY A 87 25.83 -0.73 -17.87
C GLY A 87 25.37 0.00 -16.59
N LEU A 88 24.07 0.22 -16.39
CA LEU A 88 23.52 0.87 -15.19
C LEU A 88 23.22 -0.12 -14.06
N ILE A 89 23.41 -1.42 -14.29
CA ILE A 89 23.53 -2.46 -13.26
C ILE A 89 24.89 -3.11 -13.42
N THR A 90 25.67 -3.19 -12.34
CA THR A 90 26.96 -3.88 -12.37
C THR A 90 26.82 -5.38 -12.62
N ASN A 91 27.88 -6.03 -13.12
CA ASN A 91 27.85 -7.44 -13.49
C ASN A 91 27.50 -8.37 -12.32
N ASP A 92 27.90 -8.01 -11.11
CA ASP A 92 27.55 -8.73 -9.88
C ASP A 92 26.11 -8.49 -9.42
N GLY A 93 25.38 -7.54 -10.05
CA GLY A 93 23.99 -7.24 -9.75
C GLY A 93 23.76 -6.52 -8.41
N LYS A 94 24.79 -5.87 -7.87
CA LYS A 94 24.71 -5.18 -6.57
C LYS A 94 24.61 -3.69 -6.66
N THR A 95 25.04 -3.06 -7.75
CA THR A 95 25.00 -1.61 -7.92
C THR A 95 24.00 -1.24 -9.00
N TYR A 96 23.12 -0.31 -8.68
CA TYR A 96 22.08 0.22 -9.57
C TYR A 96 22.26 1.73 -9.71
N ILE A 97 22.40 2.22 -10.93
CA ILE A 97 22.68 3.63 -11.26
C ILE A 97 21.45 4.23 -11.93
N PHE A 98 20.94 5.32 -11.38
CA PHE A 98 19.80 6.05 -11.93
C PHE A 98 20.23 7.46 -12.34
N PRO A 99 20.37 7.77 -13.64
CA PRO A 99 20.54 9.15 -14.10
C PRO A 99 19.25 9.93 -13.88
N ILE A 100 19.31 11.05 -13.16
CA ILE A 100 18.13 11.82 -12.74
C ILE A 100 17.77 12.87 -13.79
N ARG A 101 16.47 13.03 -14.05
CA ARG A 101 15.90 13.98 -15.01
C ARG A 101 16.03 15.42 -14.50
N LYS A 102 16.54 16.32 -15.34
CA LYS A 102 16.59 17.76 -15.06
C LYS A 102 15.31 18.48 -15.53
N GLY A 103 15.02 19.64 -14.98
CA GLY A 103 13.86 20.44 -15.35
C GLY A 103 12.53 19.86 -14.84
N VAL A 104 12.57 19.01 -13.82
CA VAL A 104 11.39 18.54 -13.08
C VAL A 104 11.22 19.42 -11.85
N PHE A 105 10.01 19.88 -11.58
CA PHE A 105 9.73 20.73 -10.44
C PHE A 105 8.72 20.09 -9.50
N PHE A 106 8.96 20.24 -8.22
CA PHE A 106 7.98 19.96 -7.18
C PHE A 106 6.81 20.94 -7.21
N HIS A 107 5.72 20.64 -6.56
CA HIS A 107 4.49 21.46 -6.58
C HIS A 107 4.70 22.88 -6.07
N ASN A 108 5.67 23.11 -5.20
CA ASN A 108 6.04 24.44 -4.68
C ASN A 108 7.00 25.21 -5.62
N GLY A 109 7.51 24.59 -6.67
CA GLY A 109 8.42 25.20 -7.64
C GLY A 109 9.90 24.94 -7.40
N ASN A 110 10.30 24.19 -6.38
CA ASN A 110 11.67 23.70 -6.20
C ASN A 110 12.03 22.71 -7.33
N GLU A 111 13.24 22.79 -7.86
CA GLU A 111 13.70 21.85 -8.89
C GLU A 111 14.21 20.55 -8.23
N LEU A 112 13.79 19.41 -8.79
CA LEU A 112 14.28 18.10 -8.40
C LEU A 112 15.77 17.98 -8.70
N ASN A 113 16.51 17.46 -7.73
CA ASN A 113 17.93 17.12 -7.86
C ASN A 113 18.21 15.71 -7.31
N PRO A 114 19.40 15.12 -7.56
CA PRO A 114 19.74 13.80 -7.06
C PRO A 114 19.73 13.68 -5.53
N GLU A 115 20.04 14.74 -4.81
CA GLU A 115 20.06 14.79 -3.34
C GLU A 115 18.66 14.64 -2.74
N ASP A 116 17.59 14.95 -3.49
CA ASP A 116 16.21 14.68 -3.07
C ASP A 116 15.92 13.17 -3.05
N VAL A 117 16.51 12.44 -4.01
CA VAL A 117 16.37 10.97 -4.08
C VAL A 117 17.13 10.32 -2.92
N GLU A 118 18.41 10.65 -2.73
CA GLU A 118 19.22 10.17 -1.62
C GLU A 118 18.50 10.41 -0.28
N TYR A 119 18.14 11.67 -0.01
CA TYR A 119 17.41 12.07 1.20
C TYR A 119 16.12 11.28 1.41
N THR A 120 15.34 11.05 0.36
CA THR A 120 14.08 10.30 0.43
C THR A 120 14.30 8.91 1.02
N PHE A 121 15.27 8.18 0.50
CA PHE A 121 15.52 6.80 0.95
C PHE A 121 16.20 6.77 2.31
N GLU A 122 17.20 7.61 2.55
CA GLU A 122 17.87 7.67 3.86
C GLU A 122 16.89 8.03 4.99
N ARG A 123 16.11 9.10 4.80
CA ARG A 123 15.09 9.50 5.76
C ARG A 123 14.15 8.35 6.12
N ASN A 124 13.65 7.66 5.12
CA ASN A 124 12.67 6.61 5.34
C ASN A 124 13.31 5.34 5.94
N ILE A 125 14.59 5.03 5.63
CA ILE A 125 15.38 4.00 6.31
C ILE A 125 15.55 4.35 7.80
N LEU A 126 15.90 5.61 8.12
CA LEU A 126 16.10 6.06 9.49
C LEU A 126 14.81 6.09 10.31
N PHE A 127 13.68 6.28 9.65
CA PHE A 127 12.37 6.22 10.31
C PHE A 127 11.97 4.81 10.70
N ASP A 128 12.19 3.84 9.82
CA ASP A 128 11.91 2.40 10.01
C ASP A 128 10.67 2.14 10.91
N SER A 129 9.54 2.69 10.49
CA SER A 129 8.29 2.61 11.25
C SER A 129 7.84 1.17 11.40
N VAL A 130 7.53 0.73 12.61
CA VAL A 130 6.95 -0.59 12.86
C VAL A 130 5.64 -0.76 12.09
N GLY A 131 5.58 -1.79 11.24
CA GLY A 131 4.45 -2.02 10.31
C GLY A 131 4.51 -1.19 9.03
N GLY A 132 5.54 -0.36 8.84
CA GLY A 132 5.80 0.38 7.61
C GLY A 132 6.47 -0.46 6.52
N PRO A 133 6.68 0.11 5.32
CA PRO A 133 7.15 -0.63 4.14
C PRO A 133 8.68 -0.77 4.03
N TYR A 134 9.46 -0.03 4.82
CA TYR A 134 10.89 0.14 4.57
C TYR A 134 11.76 -1.08 4.87
N TRP A 135 11.23 -2.10 5.56
CA TRP A 135 11.89 -3.40 5.72
C TRP A 135 12.33 -4.02 4.38
N MET A 136 11.61 -3.73 3.28
CA MET A 136 11.96 -4.23 1.94
C MET A 136 13.22 -3.54 1.40
N ILE A 137 13.35 -2.25 1.59
CA ILE A 137 14.51 -1.45 1.18
C ILE A 137 15.71 -1.76 2.07
N ILE A 138 15.51 -1.82 3.40
CA ILE A 138 16.52 -2.21 4.38
C ILE A 138 17.04 -3.62 4.05
N GLY A 139 16.15 -4.56 3.74
CA GLY A 139 16.52 -5.91 3.33
C GLY A 139 17.35 -5.97 2.06
N ALA A 140 17.05 -5.15 1.07
CA ALA A 140 17.80 -5.08 -0.18
C ALA A 140 19.19 -4.44 -0.01
N LEU A 141 19.28 -3.31 0.68
CA LEU A 141 20.52 -2.54 0.85
C LEU A 141 21.44 -3.17 1.88
N PHE A 142 20.94 -3.72 2.98
CA PHE A 142 21.75 -4.09 4.15
C PHE A 142 21.66 -5.55 4.56
N ASP A 143 20.72 -6.33 4.02
CA ASP A 143 20.43 -7.74 4.39
C ASP A 143 19.93 -7.89 5.85
N TYR A 144 19.23 -6.90 6.38
CA TYR A 144 18.54 -6.92 7.67
C TYR A 144 17.04 -6.72 7.48
N GLN A 145 16.23 -7.12 8.47
CA GLN A 145 14.78 -6.91 8.44
C GLN A 145 14.39 -5.50 8.90
N THR A 146 15.13 -4.93 9.85
CA THR A 146 14.85 -3.63 10.45
C THR A 146 16.15 -2.87 10.73
N LEU A 147 16.05 -1.54 10.81
CA LEU A 147 17.14 -0.70 11.29
C LEU A 147 17.57 -1.07 12.72
N ASN A 148 16.61 -1.42 13.56
CA ASN A 148 16.87 -1.85 14.94
C ASN A 148 17.78 -3.09 15.00
N GLU A 149 17.51 -4.09 14.15
CA GLU A 149 18.34 -5.29 14.04
C GLU A 149 19.75 -4.96 13.53
N MET A 150 19.83 -4.08 12.53
CA MET A 150 21.10 -3.63 11.97
C MET A 150 21.96 -2.89 13.00
N VAL A 151 21.36 -1.96 13.76
CA VAL A 151 22.04 -1.23 14.85
C VAL A 151 22.47 -2.21 15.95
N ALA A 152 21.61 -3.14 16.36
CA ALA A 152 21.97 -4.17 17.36
C ALA A 152 23.16 -5.01 16.89
N SER A 153 23.23 -5.39 15.62
CA SER A 153 24.33 -6.15 15.05
C SER A 153 25.65 -5.36 15.02
N LYS A 154 25.62 -4.08 14.67
CA LYS A 154 26.81 -3.24 14.47
C LYS A 154 27.29 -2.54 15.76
N ILE A 155 26.37 -2.12 16.61
CA ILE A 155 26.64 -1.40 17.85
C ILE A 155 26.61 -2.34 19.06
N GLY A 156 25.94 -3.49 18.97
CA GLY A 156 25.81 -4.47 20.07
C GLY A 156 24.62 -4.22 20.99
N ILE A 157 23.82 -3.18 20.74
CA ILE A 157 22.63 -2.81 21.53
C ILE A 157 21.53 -2.38 20.55
N PRO A 158 20.30 -2.89 20.69
CA PRO A 158 19.16 -2.46 19.85
C PRO A 158 18.87 -0.97 20.00
N LEU A 159 18.45 -0.32 18.92
CA LEU A 159 18.10 1.11 18.93
C LEU A 159 16.96 1.42 19.90
N THR A 160 16.00 0.49 20.05
CA THR A 160 14.91 0.57 21.04
C THR A 160 15.40 0.64 22.49
N ASP A 161 16.60 0.11 22.77
CA ASP A 161 17.21 0.19 24.10
C ASP A 161 18.05 1.46 24.28
N LEU A 162 18.40 2.14 23.20
CA LEU A 162 19.21 3.38 23.19
C LEU A 162 18.36 4.64 23.20
N VAL A 163 17.17 4.62 22.61
CA VAL A 163 16.31 5.79 22.37
C VAL A 163 15.05 5.73 23.21
N ASN A 164 14.66 6.85 23.81
CA ASN A 164 13.39 7.04 24.51
C ASN A 164 12.25 7.30 23.49
N GLU A 165 11.00 7.23 23.96
CA GLU A 165 9.82 7.55 23.12
C GLU A 165 9.82 8.99 22.58
N ASP A 166 10.46 9.93 23.27
CA ASP A 166 10.60 11.32 22.83
C ASP A 166 11.75 11.53 21.82
N GLY A 167 12.51 10.48 21.51
CA GLY A 167 13.65 10.51 20.60
C GLY A 167 14.98 10.92 21.26
N SER A 168 15.01 11.19 22.56
CA SER A 168 16.28 11.44 23.26
C SER A 168 17.04 10.13 23.51
N LEU A 169 18.37 10.21 23.57
CA LEU A 169 19.20 9.08 23.97
C LEU A 169 19.07 8.82 25.47
N LYS A 170 18.94 7.54 25.86
CA LYS A 170 19.00 7.11 27.25
C LYS A 170 20.39 7.32 27.88
N ASN A 171 21.43 7.24 27.04
CA ASN A 171 22.79 7.55 27.42
C ASN A 171 23.52 8.27 26.26
N GLN A 172 24.00 9.48 26.50
CA GLN A 172 24.66 10.33 25.49
C GLN A 172 25.99 9.74 24.95
N GLU A 173 26.64 8.83 25.65
CA GLU A 173 27.87 8.17 25.17
C GLU A 173 27.68 7.39 23.85
N TYR A 174 26.43 7.05 23.49
CA TYR A 174 26.13 6.36 22.23
C TYR A 174 26.01 7.30 21.02
N ALA A 175 25.96 8.62 21.23
CA ALA A 175 25.78 9.57 20.13
C ALA A 175 26.87 9.43 19.06
N ASP A 176 28.14 9.42 19.42
CA ASP A 176 29.25 9.30 18.48
C ASP A 176 29.21 7.94 17.73
N ARG A 177 28.76 6.88 18.41
CA ARG A 177 28.63 5.56 17.77
C ARG A 177 27.50 5.52 16.76
N LEU A 178 26.37 6.19 17.03
CA LEU A 178 25.23 6.30 16.12
C LEU A 178 25.56 7.22 14.93
N ILE A 179 26.29 8.31 15.16
CA ILE A 179 26.80 9.17 14.08
C ILE A 179 27.72 8.37 13.15
N LYS A 180 28.67 7.64 13.74
CA LYS A 180 29.59 6.79 12.98
C LYS A 180 28.86 5.69 12.23
N PHE A 181 27.86 5.06 12.85
CA PHE A 181 27.00 4.06 12.19
C PHE A 181 26.33 4.64 10.94
N TYR A 182 25.74 5.83 11.02
CA TYR A 182 25.15 6.48 9.85
C TYR A 182 26.21 6.69 8.75
N GLN A 183 27.35 7.28 9.09
CA GLN A 183 28.41 7.60 8.14
C GLN A 183 29.07 6.38 7.48
N GLU A 184 29.13 5.24 8.18
CA GLU A 184 29.80 4.04 7.67
C GLU A 184 28.84 3.05 7.00
N GLU A 185 27.55 3.08 7.36
CA GLU A 185 26.61 2.06 6.93
C GLU A 185 25.44 2.63 6.09
N ILE A 186 24.86 3.78 6.45
CA ILE A 186 23.68 4.33 5.76
C ILE A 186 24.09 5.20 4.58
N ASP A 187 24.84 6.26 4.83
CA ASP A 187 25.27 7.24 3.84
C ASP A 187 25.98 6.60 2.60
N PRO A 188 26.88 5.62 2.73
CA PRO A 188 27.51 5.00 1.56
C PRO A 188 26.62 4.03 0.77
N ALA A 189 25.44 3.70 1.27
CA ALA A 189 24.54 2.78 0.58
C ALA A 189 23.78 3.45 -0.57
N ILE A 190 23.67 4.79 -0.54
CA ILE A 190 22.96 5.59 -1.54
C ILE A 190 23.81 6.83 -1.83
N GLU A 191 24.51 6.82 -2.95
CA GLU A 191 25.48 7.87 -3.30
C GLU A 191 24.93 8.78 -4.40
N VAL A 192 25.26 10.07 -4.31
CA VAL A 192 25.07 11.02 -5.39
C VAL A 192 26.39 11.23 -6.14
N ASP A 193 26.38 10.95 -7.45
CA ASP A 193 27.48 11.24 -8.37
C ASP A 193 26.98 12.14 -9.51
N ASN A 194 27.22 13.44 -9.41
CA ASN A 194 26.76 14.47 -10.36
C ASN A 194 25.24 14.46 -10.55
N ASP A 195 24.75 13.95 -11.68
CA ASP A 195 23.32 13.86 -12.03
C ASP A 195 22.77 12.44 -11.86
N LYS A 196 23.42 11.61 -11.06
CA LYS A 196 23.03 10.21 -10.84
C LYS A 196 22.89 9.91 -9.36
N VAL A 197 22.01 8.95 -9.07
CA VAL A 197 21.92 8.29 -7.77
C VAL A 197 22.32 6.83 -7.93
N ILE A 198 23.14 6.35 -7.03
CA ILE A 198 23.73 5.01 -7.05
C ILE A 198 23.31 4.28 -5.79
N PHE A 199 22.63 3.15 -5.95
CA PHE A 199 22.25 2.27 -4.85
C PHE A 199 23.20 1.08 -4.77
N HIS A 200 23.73 0.79 -3.59
CA HIS A 200 24.61 -0.34 -3.30
C HIS A 200 23.86 -1.39 -2.48
N LEU A 201 23.61 -2.56 -3.05
CA LEU A 201 22.89 -3.66 -2.42
C LEU A 201 23.87 -4.60 -1.69
N ALA A 202 23.47 -5.11 -0.54
CA ALA A 202 24.24 -6.11 0.19
C ALA A 202 24.49 -7.38 -0.64
N LYS A 203 23.47 -7.80 -1.41
CA LYS A 203 23.52 -8.95 -2.32
C LYS A 203 22.67 -8.72 -3.56
N PRO A 204 22.90 -9.48 -4.66
CA PRO A 204 22.05 -9.38 -5.85
C PRO A 204 20.58 -9.63 -5.48
N PHE A 205 19.71 -8.69 -5.86
CA PHE A 205 18.29 -8.76 -5.55
C PHE A 205 17.47 -8.34 -6.77
N ALA A 206 17.02 -9.30 -7.57
CA ALA A 206 16.31 -9.06 -8.81
C ALA A 206 15.04 -8.20 -8.68
N PRO A 207 14.24 -8.30 -7.58
CA PRO A 207 13.05 -7.47 -7.41
C PRO A 207 13.32 -5.99 -7.06
N PHE A 208 14.58 -5.54 -6.97
CA PHE A 208 14.89 -4.18 -6.52
C PHE A 208 14.20 -3.09 -7.35
N LEU A 209 14.14 -3.24 -8.68
CA LEU A 209 13.43 -2.30 -9.54
C LEU A 209 11.92 -2.22 -9.22
N ASN A 210 11.31 -3.32 -8.80
CA ASN A 210 9.90 -3.33 -8.40
C ASN A 210 9.68 -2.48 -7.16
N LEU A 211 10.62 -2.47 -6.20
CA LEU A 211 10.54 -1.66 -4.99
C LEU A 211 10.66 -0.14 -5.27
N LEU A 212 11.22 0.25 -6.42
CA LEU A 212 11.42 1.65 -6.82
C LEU A 212 10.42 2.12 -7.87
N SER A 213 9.54 1.24 -8.36
CA SER A 213 8.58 1.57 -9.41
C SER A 213 7.34 2.29 -8.86
N LYS A 214 6.62 2.98 -9.74
CA LYS A 214 5.29 3.51 -9.41
C LYS A 214 4.39 2.37 -8.91
N TYR A 215 3.56 2.63 -7.93
CA TYR A 215 2.80 1.73 -7.06
C TYR A 215 3.59 1.16 -5.86
N ALA A 216 4.90 1.26 -5.84
CA ALA A 216 5.68 1.24 -4.61
C ALA A 216 5.71 2.68 -4.04
N TYR A 217 4.56 3.16 -3.59
CA TYR A 217 4.36 4.58 -3.20
C TYR A 217 5.23 5.00 -2.00
N TRP A 218 5.75 4.06 -1.24
CA TRP A 218 6.79 4.31 -0.23
C TRP A 218 8.13 4.79 -0.83
N SER A 219 8.36 4.59 -2.13
CA SER A 219 9.52 5.09 -2.88
C SER A 219 9.22 6.36 -3.67
N SER A 220 8.18 7.11 -3.28
CA SER A 220 7.84 8.42 -3.82
C SER A 220 8.91 9.44 -3.47
N ILE A 221 9.44 10.16 -4.45
CA ILE A 221 10.55 11.10 -4.22
C ILE A 221 10.03 12.40 -3.62
N MET A 222 10.64 12.79 -2.50
CA MET A 222 10.28 13.97 -1.70
C MET A 222 11.27 15.11 -1.94
N ASP A 223 10.79 16.34 -1.81
CA ASP A 223 11.60 17.55 -1.79
C ASP A 223 12.33 17.69 -0.44
N LYS A 224 13.65 17.47 -0.46
CA LYS A 224 14.53 17.56 0.72
C LYS A 224 14.38 18.89 1.44
N GLN A 225 14.44 20.00 0.68
CA GLN A 225 14.37 21.34 1.26
C GLN A 225 13.04 21.54 2.00
N THR A 226 11.93 21.22 1.35
CA THR A 226 10.59 21.36 1.95
C THR A 226 10.39 20.44 3.15
N CYS A 227 10.88 19.21 3.08
CA CYS A 227 10.82 18.29 4.22
C CYS A 227 11.53 18.86 5.44
N ILE A 228 12.74 19.43 5.27
CA ILE A 228 13.52 20.06 6.34
C ILE A 228 12.80 21.29 6.87
N GLU A 229 12.29 22.16 6.00
CA GLU A 229 11.52 23.37 6.39
C GLU A 229 10.26 23.02 7.18
N TRP A 230 9.64 21.89 6.91
CA TRP A 230 8.46 21.40 7.65
C TRP A 230 8.80 20.69 8.95
N GLY A 231 10.09 20.47 9.25
CA GLY A 231 10.57 19.86 10.49
C GLY A 231 10.81 18.34 10.41
N CYS A 232 10.99 17.80 9.22
CA CYS A 232 11.53 16.46 9.04
C CYS A 232 13.03 16.42 9.41
N TRP A 233 13.62 15.22 9.32
CA TRP A 233 15.07 15.03 9.47
C TRP A 233 15.85 16.01 8.60
N ASP A 234 16.89 16.60 9.14
CA ASP A 234 17.65 17.70 8.50
C ASP A 234 18.76 17.21 7.53
N GLY A 235 18.82 15.90 7.27
CA GLY A 235 19.79 15.30 6.38
C GLY A 235 21.19 15.15 6.98
N LYS A 236 21.35 15.21 8.31
CA LYS A 236 22.64 15.11 8.96
C LYS A 236 22.79 13.84 9.78
N ALA A 237 24.05 13.44 9.97
CA ALA A 237 24.41 12.27 10.77
C ALA A 237 24.11 12.44 12.27
N ASP A 238 24.09 13.68 12.77
CA ASP A 238 23.79 13.94 14.16
C ASP A 238 22.29 13.95 14.43
N GLU A 239 21.93 13.31 15.55
CA GLU A 239 20.55 13.23 16.04
C GLU A 239 19.52 12.51 15.17
N TRP A 240 19.92 11.78 14.09
CA TRP A 240 19.01 11.04 13.22
C TRP A 240 18.12 10.04 13.98
N TRP A 241 18.60 9.46 15.06
CA TRP A 241 17.86 8.53 15.93
C TRP A 241 16.60 9.14 16.57
N LYS A 242 16.47 10.46 16.59
CA LYS A 242 15.27 11.15 17.08
C LYS A 242 14.04 10.85 16.23
N TYR A 243 14.24 10.41 15.01
CA TYR A 243 13.18 10.15 14.03
C TYR A 243 12.79 8.66 13.95
N TYR A 244 13.58 7.79 14.59
CA TYR A 244 13.34 6.37 14.57
C TYR A 244 11.99 5.99 15.18
N ASN A 245 11.19 5.19 14.45
CA ASN A 245 9.92 4.59 14.88
C ASN A 245 8.96 5.57 15.58
N ARG A 246 8.88 6.80 15.08
CA ARG A 246 7.94 7.81 15.59
C ARG A 246 6.52 7.46 15.15
N LYS A 247 5.53 7.96 15.90
CA LYS A 247 4.12 7.84 15.50
C LYS A 247 3.89 8.60 14.20
N LYS A 248 3.14 8.03 13.26
CA LYS A 248 2.86 8.62 11.95
C LYS A 248 2.20 10.01 12.05
N GLU A 249 1.33 10.20 13.05
CA GLU A 249 0.65 11.48 13.30
C GLU A 249 1.61 12.60 13.73
N SER A 250 2.82 12.25 14.14
CA SER A 250 3.87 13.24 14.47
C SER A 250 4.70 13.64 13.24
N SER A 251 4.52 12.97 12.11
CA SER A 251 5.23 13.35 10.88
C SER A 251 4.68 14.65 10.31
N PRO A 252 5.54 15.61 9.94
CA PRO A 252 5.12 16.82 9.23
C PRO A 252 4.46 16.55 7.87
N LEU A 253 4.66 15.35 7.29
CA LEU A 253 4.08 14.90 6.04
C LEU A 253 2.81 14.05 6.24
N PHE A 254 2.34 13.91 7.47
CA PHE A 254 1.18 13.06 7.78
C PHE A 254 -0.03 13.39 6.90
N ASP A 255 -0.33 14.68 6.73
CA ASP A 255 -1.48 15.22 5.99
C ASP A 255 -1.07 16.26 4.92
N LYS A 256 0.21 16.33 4.58
CA LYS A 256 0.77 17.29 3.62
C LYS A 256 1.59 16.57 2.57
N THR A 257 1.60 17.14 1.38
CA THR A 257 2.39 16.60 0.27
C THR A 257 3.06 17.72 -0.52
N ASN A 258 4.27 17.46 -1.01
CA ASN A 258 4.95 18.28 -2.00
C ASN A 258 5.69 17.35 -2.96
N GLY A 259 4.99 16.87 -3.98
CA GLY A 259 5.51 15.92 -4.95
C GLY A 259 5.77 16.55 -6.30
N THR A 260 6.13 15.72 -7.27
CA THR A 260 6.35 16.09 -8.68
C THR A 260 5.24 15.60 -9.60
N GLY A 261 4.15 15.06 -9.03
CA GLY A 261 3.09 14.36 -9.73
C GLY A 261 2.14 15.27 -10.54
N PRO A 262 1.27 14.66 -11.36
CA PRO A 262 0.32 15.37 -12.21
C PRO A 262 -0.82 16.07 -11.47
N PHE A 263 -1.01 15.75 -10.19
CA PHE A 263 -2.01 16.38 -9.31
C PHE A 263 -1.38 16.85 -8.01
N ILE A 264 -1.99 17.87 -7.42
CA ILE A 264 -1.59 18.53 -6.17
C ILE A 264 -2.69 18.26 -5.13
N LEU A 265 -2.33 17.89 -3.92
CA LEU A 265 -3.27 17.78 -2.81
C LEU A 265 -3.87 19.17 -2.50
N ALA A 266 -5.18 19.31 -2.67
CA ALA A 266 -5.91 20.52 -2.33
C ALA A 266 -6.53 20.45 -0.94
N GLU A 267 -7.04 19.27 -0.56
CA GLU A 267 -7.73 19.05 0.70
C GLU A 267 -7.73 17.56 1.06
N TRP A 268 -7.64 17.25 2.34
CA TRP A 268 -8.00 15.97 2.94
C TRP A 268 -8.94 16.23 4.12
N ASP A 269 -10.25 16.14 3.86
CA ASP A 269 -11.29 16.19 4.90
C ASP A 269 -11.48 14.81 5.53
N ARG A 270 -10.88 14.61 6.68
CA ARG A 270 -10.94 13.34 7.43
C ARG A 270 -12.33 13.05 8.02
N THR A 271 -13.13 14.09 8.25
CA THR A 271 -14.49 13.92 8.78
C THR A 271 -15.41 13.32 7.72
N GLN A 272 -15.22 13.74 6.48
CA GLN A 272 -15.97 13.23 5.32
C GLN A 272 -15.23 12.09 4.60
N GLN A 273 -14.04 11.69 5.05
CA GLN A 273 -13.16 10.71 4.37
C GLN A 273 -12.91 11.07 2.91
N LYS A 274 -12.68 12.35 2.63
CA LYS A 274 -12.65 12.88 1.28
C LYS A 274 -11.33 13.56 0.98
N VAL A 275 -10.65 13.10 -0.08
CA VAL A 275 -9.44 13.72 -0.61
C VAL A 275 -9.77 14.42 -1.92
N VAL A 276 -9.32 15.66 -2.06
CA VAL A 276 -9.46 16.48 -3.26
C VAL A 276 -8.09 16.79 -3.83
N LEU A 277 -7.87 16.39 -5.06
CA LEU A 277 -6.66 16.64 -5.81
C LEU A 277 -6.96 17.57 -6.97
N LYS A 278 -6.13 18.59 -7.19
CA LYS A 278 -6.22 19.52 -8.31
C LYS A 278 -5.08 19.28 -9.31
N LYS A 279 -5.36 19.49 -10.57
CA LYS A 279 -4.39 19.38 -11.66
C LYS A 279 -3.15 20.24 -11.41
N ASN A 280 -1.98 19.65 -11.56
CA ASN A 280 -0.72 20.38 -11.61
C ASN A 280 -0.56 21.00 -13.01
N GLN A 281 -0.79 22.30 -13.11
CA GLN A 281 -0.66 23.03 -14.37
C GLN A 281 0.79 23.11 -14.88
N GLN A 282 1.78 22.92 -14.00
CA GLN A 282 3.20 22.95 -14.30
C GLN A 282 3.82 21.54 -14.43
N TYR A 283 2.99 20.49 -14.46
CA TYR A 283 3.50 19.13 -14.56
C TYR A 283 4.43 18.97 -15.76
N TRP A 284 5.60 18.41 -15.52
CA TRP A 284 6.68 18.25 -16.49
C TRP A 284 6.40 17.22 -17.59
N GLY A 285 5.52 16.26 -17.33
CA GLY A 285 5.09 15.23 -18.27
C GLY A 285 3.82 15.61 -19.05
N GLU A 286 3.12 14.61 -19.57
CA GLU A 286 1.83 14.82 -20.23
C GLU A 286 0.80 15.31 -19.21
N LYS A 287 0.25 16.48 -19.43
CA LYS A 287 -0.70 17.11 -18.51
C LYS A 287 -2.02 16.33 -18.45
N ALA A 288 -2.55 16.15 -17.25
CA ALA A 288 -3.86 15.55 -17.07
C ALA A 288 -4.94 16.30 -17.86
N LYS A 289 -5.90 15.56 -18.40
CA LYS A 289 -7.08 16.16 -19.07
C LYS A 289 -8.10 16.67 -18.06
N LEU A 290 -8.19 16.02 -16.92
CA LEU A 290 -9.08 16.38 -15.83
C LEU A 290 -8.49 17.53 -15.00
N GLU A 291 -9.35 18.40 -14.49
CA GLU A 291 -8.95 19.50 -13.60
C GLU A 291 -8.92 19.05 -12.13
N GLN A 292 -9.69 18.02 -11.77
CA GLN A 292 -9.81 17.57 -10.39
C GLN A 292 -10.02 16.06 -10.31
N VAL A 293 -9.51 15.47 -9.22
CA VAL A 293 -9.81 14.10 -8.79
C VAL A 293 -10.31 14.16 -7.35
N ILE A 294 -11.41 13.47 -7.07
CA ILE A 294 -11.96 13.29 -5.73
C ILE A 294 -11.92 11.82 -5.40
N ILE A 295 -11.24 11.46 -4.30
CA ILE A 295 -11.25 10.12 -3.73
C ILE A 295 -12.10 10.21 -2.46
N TRP A 296 -13.23 9.50 -2.43
CA TRP A 296 -14.21 9.64 -1.37
C TRP A 296 -14.51 8.28 -0.73
N GLY A 297 -14.15 8.13 0.54
CA GLY A 297 -14.49 6.98 1.37
C GLY A 297 -15.96 7.04 1.77
N VAL A 298 -16.75 6.08 1.31
CA VAL A 298 -18.15 5.91 1.68
C VAL A 298 -18.34 4.45 2.07
N ASP A 299 -18.26 4.14 3.35
CA ASP A 299 -18.18 2.76 3.84
C ASP A 299 -19.44 1.93 3.59
N GLU A 300 -20.62 2.56 3.67
CA GLU A 300 -21.89 1.88 3.49
C GLU A 300 -22.18 1.65 2.00
N TRP A 301 -22.38 0.37 1.63
CA TRP A 301 -22.51 -0.05 0.23
C TRP A 301 -23.71 0.55 -0.49
N ASN A 302 -24.91 0.57 0.15
CA ASN A 302 -26.12 1.06 -0.53
C ASN A 302 -26.05 2.56 -0.80
N THR A 303 -25.39 3.32 0.08
CA THR A 303 -25.12 4.75 -0.13
C THR A 303 -24.16 4.92 -1.31
N ARG A 304 -23.06 4.19 -1.33
CA ARG A 304 -22.08 4.21 -2.41
C ARG A 304 -22.70 3.83 -3.76
N ARG A 305 -23.50 2.79 -3.76
CA ARG A 305 -24.29 2.38 -4.92
C ARG A 305 -25.25 3.46 -5.40
N ALA A 306 -26.05 4.04 -4.51
CA ALA A 306 -27.03 5.08 -4.85
C ALA A 306 -26.37 6.32 -5.45
N MET A 307 -25.22 6.75 -4.91
CA MET A 307 -24.42 7.86 -5.46
C MET A 307 -23.92 7.54 -6.88
N PHE A 308 -23.44 6.32 -7.12
CA PHE A 308 -22.99 5.90 -8.44
C PHE A 308 -24.16 5.83 -9.44
N GLU A 309 -25.30 5.22 -9.06
CA GLU A 309 -26.51 5.17 -9.89
C GLU A 309 -27.08 6.57 -10.21
N ALA A 310 -26.91 7.53 -9.29
CA ALA A 310 -27.30 8.94 -9.50
C ALA A 310 -26.33 9.74 -10.38
N GLY A 311 -25.17 9.16 -10.75
CA GLY A 311 -24.11 9.83 -11.51
C GLY A 311 -23.30 10.84 -10.68
N ASP A 312 -23.26 10.68 -9.35
CA ASP A 312 -22.44 11.49 -8.45
C ASP A 312 -20.96 11.01 -8.43
N ALA A 313 -20.67 9.90 -9.08
CA ALA A 313 -19.33 9.34 -9.19
C ALA A 313 -19.09 8.68 -10.56
N ASP A 314 -17.85 8.68 -10.99
CA ASP A 314 -17.37 8.09 -12.24
C ASP A 314 -16.93 6.64 -12.06
N GLN A 315 -16.44 6.32 -10.86
CA GLN A 315 -16.01 4.98 -10.50
C GLN A 315 -16.46 4.64 -9.08
N VAL A 316 -16.82 3.37 -8.87
CA VAL A 316 -17.18 2.84 -7.55
C VAL A 316 -16.47 1.50 -7.30
N TYR A 317 -15.88 1.35 -6.11
CA TYR A 317 -15.40 0.06 -5.63
C TYR A 317 -16.60 -0.82 -5.22
N ILE A 318 -16.68 -2.03 -5.83
CA ILE A 318 -17.76 -2.99 -5.60
C ILE A 318 -17.18 -4.18 -4.83
N PRO A 319 -17.60 -4.45 -3.57
CA PRO A 319 -17.28 -5.71 -2.92
C PRO A 319 -17.87 -6.90 -3.69
N THR A 320 -17.15 -8.02 -3.75
CA THR A 320 -17.48 -9.18 -4.59
C THR A 320 -18.92 -9.65 -4.45
N GLN A 321 -19.45 -9.69 -3.23
CA GLN A 321 -20.84 -10.11 -2.95
C GLN A 321 -21.93 -9.20 -3.56
N TYR A 322 -21.57 -8.00 -4.00
CA TYR A 322 -22.51 -7.03 -4.57
C TYR A 322 -22.35 -6.81 -6.08
N ILE A 323 -21.45 -7.52 -6.74
CA ILE A 323 -21.16 -7.36 -8.18
C ILE A 323 -22.45 -7.45 -9.01
N GLN A 324 -23.28 -8.46 -8.75
CA GLN A 324 -24.53 -8.69 -9.48
C GLN A 324 -25.53 -7.50 -9.43
N GLN A 325 -25.36 -6.58 -8.48
CA GLN A 325 -26.23 -5.42 -8.36
C GLN A 325 -25.91 -4.30 -9.35
N LEU A 326 -24.67 -4.24 -9.86
CA LEU A 326 -24.21 -3.17 -10.75
C LEU A 326 -23.59 -3.64 -12.07
N GLU A 327 -23.20 -4.92 -12.21
CA GLU A 327 -22.50 -5.42 -13.40
C GLU A 327 -23.25 -5.18 -14.72
N ASN A 328 -24.58 -5.10 -14.66
CA ASN A 328 -25.45 -4.84 -15.82
C ASN A 328 -26.10 -3.45 -15.80
N LEU A 329 -25.61 -2.50 -14.99
CA LEU A 329 -26.17 -1.16 -14.93
C LEU A 329 -25.99 -0.44 -16.28
N LYS A 330 -27.09 0.01 -16.87
CA LYS A 330 -27.07 0.70 -18.16
C LYS A 330 -26.31 2.04 -18.06
N GLY A 331 -25.36 2.24 -18.95
CA GLY A 331 -24.53 3.46 -18.99
C GLY A 331 -23.25 3.36 -18.15
N SER A 332 -23.02 2.22 -17.50
CA SER A 332 -21.76 1.90 -16.83
C SER A 332 -21.00 0.78 -17.52
N GLN A 333 -19.75 0.66 -17.21
CA GLN A 333 -18.88 -0.44 -17.63
C GLN A 333 -18.38 -1.16 -16.40
N PHE A 334 -18.64 -2.46 -16.30
CA PHE A 334 -18.03 -3.31 -15.30
C PHE A 334 -16.62 -3.68 -15.74
N TYR A 335 -15.63 -3.32 -14.93
CA TYR A 335 -14.23 -3.62 -15.19
C TYR A 335 -13.70 -4.60 -14.17
N GLN A 336 -13.43 -5.82 -14.61
CA GLN A 336 -12.81 -6.85 -13.80
C GLN A 336 -11.32 -6.90 -14.09
N LYS A 337 -10.50 -6.84 -13.04
CA LYS A 337 -9.05 -6.97 -13.14
C LYS A 337 -8.54 -8.03 -12.18
N GLU A 338 -7.76 -8.96 -12.69
CA GLU A 338 -7.03 -9.90 -11.83
C GLU A 338 -6.07 -9.14 -10.93
N ARG A 339 -6.04 -9.51 -9.66
CA ARG A 339 -5.12 -8.93 -8.68
C ARG A 339 -4.01 -9.92 -8.37
N ILE A 340 -2.78 -9.44 -8.29
CA ILE A 340 -1.65 -10.20 -7.77
C ILE A 340 -1.75 -10.19 -6.23
N THR A 341 -2.82 -10.79 -5.71
CA THR A 341 -3.10 -10.83 -4.27
C THR A 341 -3.51 -12.24 -3.90
N VAL A 342 -2.94 -12.74 -2.82
CA VAL A 342 -3.32 -14.03 -2.23
C VAL A 342 -4.13 -13.79 -0.98
N THR A 343 -5.35 -14.31 -0.95
CA THR A 343 -6.12 -14.41 0.28
C THR A 343 -5.83 -15.76 0.92
N ASN A 344 -5.42 -15.76 2.17
CA ASN A 344 -5.10 -16.96 2.92
C ASN A 344 -5.69 -16.92 4.33
N LEU A 345 -5.88 -18.12 4.91
CA LEU A 345 -6.16 -18.32 6.33
C LEU A 345 -4.86 -18.77 7.00
N GLN A 346 -4.47 -18.10 8.05
CA GLN A 346 -3.24 -18.40 8.76
C GLN A 346 -3.54 -18.93 10.16
N PHE A 347 -2.78 -19.94 10.60
CA PHE A 347 -2.86 -20.44 11.95
C PHE A 347 -1.92 -19.64 12.86
N ASN A 348 -2.47 -19.07 13.92
CA ASN A 348 -1.65 -18.42 14.94
C ASN A 348 -1.13 -19.51 15.91
N TRP A 349 0.14 -19.82 15.81
CA TRP A 349 0.78 -20.86 16.61
C TRP A 349 0.86 -20.51 18.10
N THR A 350 0.92 -19.24 18.44
CA THR A 350 0.95 -18.76 19.81
C THR A 350 -0.08 -17.68 19.98
N ILE A 351 -1.27 -18.07 20.44
CA ILE A 351 -2.37 -17.14 20.67
C ILE A 351 -2.10 -16.36 21.95
N ASN A 352 -2.26 -15.05 21.92
CA ASN A 352 -2.09 -14.21 23.11
C ASN A 352 -3.04 -14.70 24.22
N LYS A 353 -2.49 -14.95 25.42
CA LYS A 353 -3.24 -15.48 26.59
C LYS A 353 -4.40 -14.57 27.03
N THR A 354 -4.38 -13.31 26.65
CA THR A 354 -5.47 -12.34 26.94
C THR A 354 -6.50 -12.28 25.79
N SER A 355 -6.37 -13.09 24.75
CA SER A 355 -7.32 -13.11 23.63
C SER A 355 -8.69 -13.60 24.08
N PRO A 356 -9.78 -12.85 23.78
CA PRO A 356 -11.14 -13.27 24.12
C PRO A 356 -11.59 -14.52 23.34
N PHE A 357 -10.88 -14.90 22.27
CA PHE A 357 -11.18 -16.06 21.45
C PHE A 357 -10.66 -17.38 22.02
N LEU A 358 -9.87 -17.35 23.08
CA LEU A 358 -9.43 -18.57 23.77
C LEU A 358 -10.55 -19.22 24.60
N GLY A 359 -11.61 -18.47 24.95
CA GLY A 359 -12.67 -18.97 25.83
C GLY A 359 -12.13 -19.39 27.20
N SER A 360 -12.34 -20.67 27.58
CA SER A 360 -11.79 -21.24 28.85
C SER A 360 -10.27 -21.41 28.81
N ALA A 361 -9.61 -21.22 27.69
CA ALA A 361 -8.19 -21.54 27.45
C ALA A 361 -7.85 -23.04 27.64
N GLN A 362 -8.84 -23.93 27.57
CA GLN A 362 -8.71 -25.39 27.69
C GLN A 362 -9.60 -26.08 26.66
N LEU A 363 -9.25 -27.34 26.28
CA LEU A 363 -10.07 -28.18 25.40
C LEU A 363 -11.21 -28.84 26.18
N ASP A 364 -12.15 -28.05 26.65
CA ASP A 364 -13.30 -28.49 27.46
C ASP A 364 -14.66 -28.25 26.75
N GLY A 365 -14.64 -27.89 25.48
CA GLY A 365 -15.81 -27.51 24.67
C GLY A 365 -16.17 -26.02 24.77
N ASN A 366 -15.53 -25.25 25.66
CA ASN A 366 -15.77 -23.82 25.86
C ASN A 366 -14.58 -22.95 25.44
N GLY A 367 -13.47 -23.56 25.03
CA GLY A 367 -12.28 -22.83 24.61
C GLY A 367 -11.22 -23.72 23.97
N ILE A 368 -10.08 -23.10 23.66
CA ILE A 368 -8.88 -23.73 23.12
C ILE A 368 -7.65 -23.24 23.89
N PRO A 369 -6.60 -24.06 24.06
CA PRO A 369 -5.37 -23.60 24.69
C PRO A 369 -4.62 -22.62 23.78
N PRO A 370 -3.75 -21.75 24.34
CA PRO A 370 -3.02 -20.73 23.54
C PRO A 370 -2.10 -21.32 22.47
N ASP A 371 -1.68 -22.56 22.60
CA ASP A 371 -0.80 -23.32 21.71
C ASP A 371 -1.55 -24.33 20.81
N PHE A 372 -2.88 -24.23 20.74
CA PHE A 372 -3.75 -25.16 20.01
C PHE A 372 -3.27 -25.47 18.59
N PHE A 373 -2.80 -24.46 17.86
CA PHE A 373 -2.33 -24.62 16.49
C PHE A 373 -0.84 -24.95 16.37
N THR A 374 -0.12 -25.26 17.47
CA THR A 374 1.26 -25.78 17.37
C THR A 374 1.28 -27.22 16.90
N ASP A 375 0.21 -27.99 17.15
CA ASP A 375 0.07 -29.35 16.64
C ASP A 375 -0.15 -29.36 15.12
N GLU A 376 0.69 -30.09 14.39
CA GLU A 376 0.61 -30.19 12.92
C GLU A 376 -0.65 -30.92 12.49
N ASN A 377 -1.07 -31.99 13.19
CA ASN A 377 -2.25 -32.75 12.79
C ASN A 377 -3.51 -31.89 12.96
N CYS A 378 -3.56 -31.04 13.99
CA CYS A 378 -4.61 -30.05 14.16
C CYS A 378 -4.70 -29.12 12.96
N ARG A 379 -3.60 -28.51 12.51
CA ARG A 379 -3.58 -27.63 11.33
C ARG A 379 -3.98 -28.38 10.04
N ARG A 380 -3.48 -29.61 9.85
CA ARG A 380 -3.83 -30.47 8.69
C ARG A 380 -5.31 -30.78 8.69
N ALA A 381 -5.90 -31.08 9.84
CA ALA A 381 -7.32 -31.34 9.97
C ALA A 381 -8.17 -30.15 9.49
N PHE A 382 -7.83 -28.93 9.88
CA PHE A 382 -8.50 -27.73 9.38
C PHE A 382 -8.32 -27.53 7.86
N CYS A 383 -7.13 -27.85 7.31
CA CYS A 383 -6.90 -27.78 5.87
C CYS A 383 -7.79 -28.77 5.10
N PHE A 384 -8.02 -29.98 5.61
CA PHE A 384 -8.93 -30.94 4.99
C PHE A 384 -10.41 -30.60 5.23
N ALA A 385 -10.74 -29.92 6.32
CA ALA A 385 -12.12 -29.53 6.63
C ALA A 385 -12.60 -28.29 5.86
N PHE A 386 -11.69 -27.55 5.20
CA PHE A 386 -12.05 -26.35 4.47
C PHE A 386 -12.55 -26.67 3.06
N ASP A 387 -13.79 -26.24 2.74
CA ASP A 387 -14.37 -26.40 1.42
C ASP A 387 -13.91 -25.28 0.49
N TYR A 388 -12.84 -25.56 -0.26
CA TYR A 388 -12.21 -24.58 -1.17
C TYR A 388 -13.12 -24.22 -2.35
N GLU A 389 -13.89 -25.19 -2.87
CA GLU A 389 -14.78 -24.97 -4.01
C GLU A 389 -16.01 -24.14 -3.61
N ALA A 390 -16.62 -24.42 -2.47
CA ALA A 390 -17.71 -23.61 -1.95
C ALA A 390 -17.23 -22.17 -1.67
N MET A 391 -16.01 -21.99 -1.15
CA MET A 391 -15.46 -20.64 -0.95
C MET A 391 -15.34 -19.88 -2.28
N ILE A 392 -14.86 -20.53 -3.34
CA ILE A 392 -14.70 -19.88 -4.65
C ILE A 392 -16.07 -19.63 -5.31
N ASN A 393 -16.94 -20.64 -5.33
CA ASN A 393 -18.17 -20.58 -6.12
C ASN A 393 -19.28 -19.81 -5.40
N ASP A 394 -19.45 -20.02 -4.09
CA ASP A 394 -20.59 -19.48 -3.34
C ASP A 394 -20.26 -18.16 -2.64
N VAL A 395 -19.03 -18.02 -2.12
CA VAL A 395 -18.63 -16.78 -1.40
C VAL A 395 -18.00 -15.78 -2.36
N LEU A 396 -17.08 -16.23 -3.21
CA LEU A 396 -16.41 -15.37 -4.19
C LEU A 396 -17.12 -15.33 -5.56
N LEU A 397 -18.27 -15.95 -5.70
CA LEU A 397 -19.12 -15.94 -6.92
C LEU A 397 -18.32 -16.33 -8.19
N GLY A 398 -17.33 -17.20 -8.08
CA GLY A 398 -16.44 -17.58 -9.18
C GLY A 398 -15.30 -16.59 -9.47
N TYR A 399 -15.21 -15.47 -8.75
CA TYR A 399 -14.15 -14.47 -8.94
C TYR A 399 -12.83 -14.81 -8.21
N GLY A 400 -12.72 -16.02 -7.67
CA GLY A 400 -11.50 -16.53 -7.05
C GLY A 400 -10.84 -17.60 -7.88
N LYS A 401 -9.52 -17.78 -7.70
CA LYS A 401 -8.72 -18.86 -8.29
C LYS A 401 -7.94 -19.56 -7.20
N ARG A 402 -8.05 -20.88 -7.13
CA ARG A 402 -7.26 -21.67 -6.19
C ARG A 402 -5.81 -21.73 -6.65
N ILE A 403 -4.89 -21.36 -5.78
CA ILE A 403 -3.45 -21.42 -6.04
C ILE A 403 -2.79 -22.56 -5.25
N ALA A 404 -1.63 -23.04 -5.72
CA ALA A 404 -0.91 -24.16 -5.12
C ALA A 404 0.10 -23.74 -4.05
N SER A 405 0.38 -22.45 -3.92
CA SER A 405 1.37 -21.91 -2.97
C SER A 405 1.00 -20.51 -2.49
N VAL A 406 1.81 -19.94 -1.62
CA VAL A 406 1.68 -18.54 -1.18
C VAL A 406 2.08 -17.54 -2.28
N LEU A 407 2.71 -18.01 -3.36
CA LEU A 407 3.09 -17.19 -4.50
C LEU A 407 1.91 -17.07 -5.46
N PRO A 408 1.46 -15.86 -5.87
CA PRO A 408 0.44 -15.66 -6.88
C PRO A 408 0.79 -16.35 -8.21
N SER A 409 -0.23 -16.85 -8.93
CA SER A 409 -0.05 -17.64 -10.14
C SER A 409 0.69 -16.93 -11.27
N ASP A 410 0.65 -15.59 -11.29
CA ASP A 410 1.21 -14.77 -12.36
C ASP A 410 2.65 -14.34 -12.09
N LEU A 411 3.20 -14.71 -10.93
CA LEU A 411 4.59 -14.37 -10.58
C LEU A 411 5.57 -15.47 -11.04
N LEU A 412 6.77 -15.01 -11.41
CA LEU A 412 7.87 -15.90 -11.77
C LEU A 412 8.22 -16.81 -10.58
N GLY A 413 8.30 -18.10 -10.84
CA GLY A 413 8.59 -19.13 -9.83
C GLY A 413 7.33 -19.82 -9.27
N TYR A 414 6.12 -19.41 -9.66
CA TYR A 414 4.92 -20.15 -9.33
C TYR A 414 4.96 -21.57 -9.91
N ASN A 415 4.58 -22.54 -9.09
CA ASN A 415 4.51 -23.94 -9.49
C ASN A 415 3.14 -24.51 -9.18
N ASP A 416 2.36 -24.77 -10.22
CA ASP A 416 1.00 -25.34 -10.13
C ASP A 416 0.97 -26.83 -9.75
N GLN A 417 2.10 -27.52 -9.82
CA GLN A 417 2.21 -28.95 -9.52
C GLN A 417 2.45 -29.24 -8.03
N LEU A 418 2.49 -28.22 -7.18
CA LEU A 418 2.62 -28.42 -5.74
C LEU A 418 1.39 -29.12 -5.16
N PRO A 419 1.55 -30.04 -4.19
CA PRO A 419 0.44 -30.70 -3.53
C PRO A 419 -0.53 -29.70 -2.89
N ARG A 420 -1.83 -29.99 -3.00
CA ARG A 420 -2.90 -29.18 -2.39
C ARG A 420 -3.71 -30.04 -1.43
N TYR A 421 -4.22 -29.44 -0.39
CA TYR A 421 -5.23 -30.11 0.44
C TYR A 421 -6.55 -30.11 -0.32
N GLU A 422 -7.23 -31.25 -0.35
CA GLU A 422 -8.59 -31.36 -0.87
C GLU A 422 -9.59 -31.39 0.29
N TYR A 423 -10.81 -30.92 0.06
CA TYR A 423 -11.87 -31.01 1.04
C TYR A 423 -12.21 -32.46 1.31
N ASP A 424 -11.97 -32.93 2.54
CA ASP A 424 -12.16 -34.33 2.95
C ASP A 424 -12.41 -34.40 4.46
N LEU A 425 -13.68 -34.45 4.84
CA LEU A 425 -14.08 -34.51 6.26
C LEU A 425 -13.66 -35.82 6.96
N ILE A 426 -13.42 -36.91 6.20
CA ILE A 426 -12.96 -38.17 6.79
C ILE A 426 -11.51 -38.00 7.21
N LYS A 427 -10.65 -37.49 6.31
CA LYS A 427 -9.26 -37.19 6.65
C LYS A 427 -9.14 -36.13 7.72
N ALA A 428 -9.98 -35.09 7.66
CA ALA A 428 -10.01 -34.06 8.72
C ALA A 428 -10.23 -34.71 10.10
N LYS A 429 -11.21 -35.62 10.21
CA LYS A 429 -11.48 -36.36 11.46
C LYS A 429 -10.32 -37.25 11.89
N GLU A 430 -9.69 -37.95 10.94
CA GLU A 430 -8.50 -38.78 11.22
C GLU A 430 -7.33 -37.94 11.77
N GLU A 431 -7.08 -36.76 11.17
CA GLU A 431 -6.02 -35.87 11.65
C GLU A 431 -6.34 -35.31 13.05
N PHE A 432 -7.59 -34.89 13.33
CA PHE A 432 -8.00 -34.49 14.67
C PHE A 432 -7.88 -35.61 15.73
N GLN A 433 -8.02 -36.87 15.33
CA GLN A 433 -7.84 -37.99 16.24
C GLN A 433 -6.37 -38.28 16.61
N LYS A 434 -5.43 -37.77 15.79
CA LYS A 434 -3.99 -37.86 16.05
C LYS A 434 -3.47 -36.70 16.89
N ALA A 435 -4.13 -35.52 16.80
CA ALA A 435 -3.84 -34.33 17.58
C ALA A 435 -4.30 -34.51 19.04
#